data_19e7ae4ce9e2913c5c887bc52c5a018f
#
_entry.id   19e7ae4ce9e2913c5c887bc52c5a018f
#
_cell.length_a   1.000
_cell.length_b   1.000
_cell.length_c   1.000
_cell.angle_alpha   90.00
_cell.angle_beta   90.00
_cell.angle_gamma   90.00
#
_symmetry.space_group_name_H-M   'P 1'
#
loop_
_entity.id
_entity.type
_entity.pdbx_description
1 polymer ?
#
loop_
_entity_poly.entity_id
_entity_poly.type
_entity_poly.pdbx_seq_one_letter_code
_entity_poly.pdbx_strand_id
1 'polypeptide(L)'
;WDNEAGFNYDFFHSVDPDLPKIVKEKCEAPIISIGESAGRLCKDYQQIWGLSQDVQVSPFIIDAHSGVLGVGAIEAGEFTAVIGTSTCHLMLDSRQVPISSITGSVKNAIIPGLYAYEAGQPAVGDLFEYSKNQAPKHIVDQANEHHMPVLNYLEELASHIRIEEQHVVVLDWLNGNRSILSN
;
A
#
# COMPACT_ATOMS: atom_id res chain seq x y z
N TRP A 1 -5.17 16.92 -0.70
CA TRP A 1 -4.10 17.43 -1.56
C TRP A 1 -4.44 17.15 -3.01
N ASP A 2 -4.22 18.13 -3.85
CA ASP A 2 -4.24 17.98 -5.30
C ASP A 2 -2.94 18.56 -5.87
N ASN A 3 -2.29 17.87 -6.80
CA ASN A 3 -0.98 18.30 -7.32
C ASN A 3 -1.05 19.62 -8.12
N GLU A 4 -2.23 19.97 -8.63
CA GLU A 4 -2.45 21.20 -9.40
C GLU A 4 -3.02 22.32 -8.50
N ALA A 5 -3.94 21.99 -7.57
CA ALA A 5 -4.61 22.94 -6.69
C ALA A 5 -3.94 23.14 -5.32
N GLY A 6 -3.03 22.25 -4.95
CA GLY A 6 -2.37 22.28 -3.65
C GLY A 6 -3.24 21.82 -2.49
N PHE A 7 -3.05 22.42 -1.31
CA PHE A 7 -3.84 22.14 -0.13
C PHE A 7 -5.19 22.87 -0.16
N ASN A 8 -6.26 22.14 0.17
CA ASN A 8 -7.59 22.74 0.34
C ASN A 8 -7.68 23.37 1.74
N TYR A 9 -7.32 24.64 1.84
CA TYR A 9 -7.33 25.37 3.12
C TYR A 9 -8.74 25.59 3.68
N ASP A 10 -9.77 25.68 2.84
CA ASP A 10 -11.16 25.79 3.31
C ASP A 10 -11.60 24.50 4.02
N PHE A 11 -11.19 23.35 3.51
CA PHE A 11 -11.41 22.07 4.19
C PHE A 11 -10.71 22.04 5.55
N PHE A 12 -9.44 22.41 5.64
CA PHE A 12 -8.73 22.45 6.91
C PHE A 12 -9.38 23.42 7.90
N HIS A 13 -9.79 24.59 7.42
CA HIS A 13 -10.50 25.56 8.27
C HIS A 13 -11.84 25.03 8.79
N SER A 14 -12.54 24.21 8.02
CA SER A 14 -13.80 23.58 8.45
C SER A 14 -13.61 22.54 9.55
N VAL A 15 -12.41 21.93 9.64
CA VAL A 15 -12.07 20.96 10.68
C VAL A 15 -11.60 21.69 11.94
N ASP A 16 -10.69 22.64 11.81
CA ASP A 16 -10.19 23.48 12.89
C ASP A 16 -9.66 24.82 12.33
N PRO A 17 -10.05 25.97 12.91
CA PRO A 17 -9.63 27.27 12.41
C PRO A 17 -8.11 27.50 12.36
N ASP A 18 -7.32 26.82 13.19
CA ASP A 18 -5.87 26.97 13.26
C ASP A 18 -5.12 26.03 12.27
N LEU A 19 -5.78 24.97 11.78
CA LEU A 19 -5.14 24.01 10.86
C LEU A 19 -4.57 24.64 9.58
N PRO A 20 -5.22 25.59 8.89
CA PRO A 20 -4.65 26.22 7.70
C PRO A 20 -3.29 26.85 7.98
N LYS A 21 -3.12 27.49 9.12
CA LYS A 21 -1.84 28.10 9.53
C LYS A 21 -0.77 27.03 9.76
N ILE A 22 -1.12 25.97 10.48
CA ILE A 22 -0.19 24.85 10.78
C ILE A 22 0.24 24.16 9.48
N VAL A 23 -0.70 23.87 8.59
CA VAL A 23 -0.39 23.25 7.29
C VAL A 23 0.52 24.15 6.47
N LYS A 24 0.24 25.45 6.42
CA LYS A 24 1.06 26.42 5.73
C LYS A 24 2.49 26.47 6.29
N GLU A 25 2.65 26.55 7.60
CA GLU A 25 3.96 26.60 8.26
C GLU A 25 4.77 25.30 8.16
N LYS A 26 4.12 24.15 8.10
CA LYS A 26 4.78 22.84 8.17
C LYS A 26 4.90 22.10 6.85
N CYS A 27 4.00 22.37 5.90
CA CYS A 27 3.87 21.61 4.66
C CYS A 27 4.13 22.47 3.40
N GLU A 28 4.45 23.76 3.56
CA GLU A 28 4.70 24.67 2.43
C GLU A 28 6.14 24.48 1.90
N ALA A 29 6.38 23.31 1.31
CA ALA A 29 7.61 23.02 0.57
C ALA A 29 7.29 22.88 -0.93
N PRO A 30 8.26 23.14 -1.82
CA PRO A 30 8.09 22.85 -3.24
C PRO A 30 7.73 21.39 -3.45
N ILE A 31 6.67 21.15 -4.22
CA ILE A 31 6.27 19.79 -4.59
C ILE A 31 6.96 19.45 -5.89
N ILE A 32 7.60 18.31 -5.90
CA ILE A 32 8.38 17.82 -7.02
C ILE A 32 7.67 16.58 -7.54
N SER A 33 7.42 16.55 -8.84
CA SER A 33 6.77 15.41 -9.47
C SER A 33 7.64 14.16 -9.42
N ILE A 34 7.01 13.01 -9.34
CA ILE A 34 7.71 11.72 -9.44
C ILE A 34 8.43 11.65 -10.79
N GLY A 35 9.70 11.27 -10.76
CA GLY A 35 10.58 11.23 -11.93
C GLY A 35 11.41 12.51 -12.16
N GLU A 36 11.13 13.59 -11.43
CA GLU A 36 11.97 14.78 -11.41
C GLU A 36 13.06 14.67 -10.32
N SER A 37 14.05 15.56 -10.38
CA SER A 37 15.10 15.61 -9.35
C SER A 37 14.71 16.50 -8.20
N ALA A 38 14.74 15.98 -6.98
CA ALA A 38 14.60 16.76 -5.75
C ALA A 38 15.87 17.56 -5.41
N GLY A 39 16.97 17.32 -6.12
CA GLY A 39 18.25 17.97 -5.91
C GLY A 39 19.43 17.01 -6.06
N ARG A 40 20.57 17.42 -5.53
CA ARG A 40 21.79 16.65 -5.58
C ARG A 40 22.21 16.20 -4.18
N LEU A 41 22.80 15.03 -4.10
CA LEU A 41 23.39 14.54 -2.86
C LEU A 41 24.51 15.49 -2.44
N CYS A 42 24.56 15.87 -1.15
CA CYS A 42 25.59 16.76 -0.68
C CYS A 42 26.98 16.10 -0.74
N LYS A 43 28.00 16.92 -0.87
CA LYS A 43 29.39 16.46 -1.07
C LYS A 43 29.89 15.57 0.05
N ASP A 44 29.48 15.82 1.27
CA ASP A 44 29.93 15.05 2.45
C ASP A 44 29.49 13.59 2.34
N TYR A 45 28.22 13.34 1.98
CA TYR A 45 27.74 11.97 1.74
C TYR A 45 28.32 11.34 0.47
N GLN A 46 28.58 12.13 -0.58
CA GLN A 46 29.28 11.62 -1.76
C GLN A 46 30.67 11.09 -1.37
N GLN A 47 31.40 11.81 -0.51
CA GLN A 47 32.71 11.37 -0.02
C GLN A 47 32.62 10.15 0.88
N ILE A 48 31.69 10.14 1.86
CA ILE A 48 31.49 9.02 2.79
C ILE A 48 31.17 7.72 2.03
N TRP A 49 30.40 7.79 0.95
CA TRP A 49 29.99 6.63 0.17
C TRP A 49 30.87 6.35 -1.05
N GLY A 50 31.95 7.11 -1.23
CA GLY A 50 32.88 6.92 -2.35
C GLY A 50 32.28 7.18 -3.73
N LEU A 51 31.30 8.08 -3.81
CA LEU A 51 30.62 8.40 -5.06
C LEU A 51 31.42 9.47 -5.81
N SER A 52 31.79 9.20 -7.06
CA SER A 52 32.65 10.05 -7.88
C SER A 52 31.90 11.07 -8.76
N GLN A 53 30.57 11.03 -8.77
CA GLN A 53 29.75 11.86 -9.67
C GLN A 53 28.63 12.55 -8.92
N ASP A 54 28.04 13.57 -9.56
CA ASP A 54 26.84 14.23 -9.12
C ASP A 54 25.66 13.24 -9.07
N VAL A 55 25.29 12.82 -7.86
CA VAL A 55 24.16 11.92 -7.62
C VAL A 55 22.89 12.73 -7.47
N GLN A 56 21.91 12.45 -8.30
CA GLN A 56 20.57 13.02 -8.18
C GLN A 56 19.78 12.32 -7.09
N VAL A 57 18.98 13.08 -6.36
CA VAL A 57 18.07 12.58 -5.33
C VAL A 57 16.64 12.66 -5.88
N SER A 58 15.92 11.56 -5.85
CA SER A 58 14.51 11.53 -6.22
C SER A 58 13.62 12.12 -5.12
N PRO A 59 12.42 12.61 -5.42
CA PRO A 59 11.42 12.90 -4.41
C PRO A 59 11.02 11.62 -3.66
N PHE A 60 10.45 11.81 -2.47
CA PHE A 60 9.90 10.68 -1.71
C PHE A 60 8.65 10.12 -2.38
N ILE A 61 8.52 8.81 -2.31
CA ILE A 61 7.32 8.09 -2.70
C ILE A 61 6.97 7.11 -1.57
N ILE A 62 5.70 6.85 -1.36
CA ILE A 62 5.24 5.84 -0.41
C ILE A 62 5.79 4.47 -0.87
N ASP A 63 6.30 3.66 0.08
CA ASP A 63 6.93 2.37 -0.21
C ASP A 63 6.04 1.41 -1.02
N ALA A 64 4.75 1.29 -0.65
CA ALA A 64 3.78 0.52 -1.42
C ALA A 64 3.60 1.06 -2.85
N HIS A 65 3.62 2.38 -3.04
CA HIS A 65 3.54 3.02 -4.35
C HIS A 65 4.81 2.75 -5.18
N SER A 66 5.98 2.74 -4.55
CA SER A 66 7.23 2.38 -5.25
C SER A 66 7.22 0.92 -5.70
N GLY A 67 6.52 0.04 -4.98
CA GLY A 67 6.28 -1.34 -5.38
C GLY A 67 5.56 -1.47 -6.72
N VAL A 68 4.61 -0.58 -7.03
CA VAL A 68 3.92 -0.53 -8.34
C VAL A 68 4.92 -0.33 -9.47
N LEU A 69 5.83 0.63 -9.29
CA LEU A 69 6.92 0.89 -10.25
C LEU A 69 7.88 -0.31 -10.35
N GLY A 70 8.20 -0.91 -9.19
CA GLY A 70 9.14 -2.03 -9.09
C GLY A 70 8.68 -3.29 -9.82
N VAL A 71 7.36 -3.54 -9.90
CA VAL A 71 6.80 -4.67 -10.66
C VAL A 71 6.46 -4.30 -12.11
N GLY A 72 6.65 -3.03 -12.50
CA GLY A 72 6.40 -2.55 -13.86
C GLY A 72 4.93 -2.31 -14.20
N ALA A 73 4.04 -2.24 -13.21
CA ALA A 73 2.61 -1.94 -13.40
C ALA A 73 2.43 -0.42 -13.58
N ILE A 74 2.69 0.09 -14.77
CA ILE A 74 2.75 1.53 -15.07
C ILE A 74 1.64 2.02 -16.00
N GLU A 75 0.76 1.14 -16.45
CA GLU A 75 -0.30 1.48 -17.40
C GLU A 75 -1.68 1.47 -16.74
N ALA A 76 -2.63 2.19 -17.36
CA ALA A 76 -4.01 2.21 -16.91
C ALA A 76 -4.65 0.80 -17.01
N GLY A 77 -5.36 0.38 -15.96
CA GLY A 77 -5.98 -0.93 -15.84
C GLY A 77 -5.11 -1.98 -15.15
N GLU A 78 -3.84 -1.66 -14.86
CA GLU A 78 -2.97 -2.57 -14.13
C GLU A 78 -3.22 -2.50 -12.62
N PHE A 79 -3.18 -3.67 -11.98
CA PHE A 79 -3.43 -3.86 -10.56
C PHE A 79 -2.20 -4.46 -9.88
N THR A 80 -1.84 -3.89 -8.73
CA THR A 80 -0.74 -4.36 -7.90
C THR A 80 -1.24 -4.63 -6.49
N ALA A 81 -0.93 -5.80 -5.96
CA ALA A 81 -1.12 -6.13 -4.55
C ALA A 81 0.24 -6.16 -3.84
N VAL A 82 0.44 -5.25 -2.91
CA VAL A 82 1.61 -5.25 -2.03
C VAL A 82 1.22 -5.97 -0.75
N ILE A 83 1.71 -7.18 -0.57
CA ILE A 83 1.30 -8.10 0.50
C ILE A 83 2.43 -8.22 1.52
N GLY A 84 2.11 -7.88 2.77
CA GLY A 84 2.99 -8.01 3.94
C GLY A 84 2.16 -8.38 5.17
N THR A 85 2.44 -7.77 6.32
CA THR A 85 1.59 -7.84 7.52
C THR A 85 0.17 -7.36 7.20
N SER A 86 0.08 -6.27 6.45
CA SER A 86 -1.13 -5.78 5.78
C SER A 86 -1.01 -5.94 4.26
N THR A 87 -2.07 -5.61 3.52
CA THR A 87 -1.97 -5.49 2.06
C THR A 87 -2.47 -4.12 1.60
N CYS A 88 -1.78 -3.57 0.59
CA CYS A 88 -2.25 -2.44 -0.19
C CYS A 88 -2.58 -2.93 -1.61
N HIS A 89 -3.79 -2.64 -2.05
CA HIS A 89 -4.27 -2.90 -3.39
C HIS A 89 -4.23 -1.59 -4.16
N LEU A 90 -3.44 -1.53 -5.21
CA LEU A 90 -3.22 -0.34 -6.01
C LEU A 90 -3.61 -0.61 -7.46
N MET A 91 -4.39 0.29 -8.04
CA MET A 91 -4.81 0.22 -9.43
C MET A 91 -4.61 1.58 -10.08
N LEU A 92 -4.11 1.59 -11.31
CA LEU A 92 -3.97 2.82 -12.11
C LEU A 92 -5.11 2.91 -13.13
N ASP A 93 -5.66 4.11 -13.32
CA ASP A 93 -6.63 4.40 -14.39
C ASP A 93 -6.42 5.83 -14.92
N SER A 94 -6.75 6.03 -16.18
CA SER A 94 -6.73 7.36 -16.81
C SER A 94 -7.93 8.24 -16.40
N ARG A 95 -8.96 7.67 -15.82
CA ARG A 95 -10.20 8.33 -15.42
C ARG A 95 -10.35 8.32 -13.90
N GLN A 96 -10.98 9.35 -13.36
CA GLN A 96 -11.43 9.33 -11.98
C GLN A 96 -12.86 8.77 -11.91
N VAL A 97 -13.00 7.60 -11.30
CA VAL A 97 -14.29 6.98 -11.02
C VAL A 97 -14.52 6.97 -9.52
N PRO A 98 -15.56 7.61 -9.00
CA PRO A 98 -15.87 7.56 -7.58
C PRO A 98 -16.23 6.13 -7.16
N ILE A 99 -15.52 5.59 -6.19
CA ILE A 99 -15.76 4.26 -5.61
C ILE A 99 -15.90 4.45 -4.11
N SER A 100 -17.08 4.19 -3.57
CA SER A 100 -17.41 4.46 -2.16
C SER A 100 -16.74 3.51 -1.15
N SER A 101 -16.17 2.42 -1.63
CA SER A 101 -15.66 1.33 -0.78
C SER A 101 -14.13 1.22 -0.76
N ILE A 102 -13.42 2.24 -1.22
CA ILE A 102 -11.94 2.26 -1.22
C ILE A 102 -11.42 3.41 -0.37
N THR A 103 -10.15 3.36 -0.03
CA THR A 103 -9.47 4.42 0.73
C THR A 103 -9.50 5.74 -0.02
N GLY A 104 -9.29 5.73 -1.33
CA GLY A 104 -9.36 6.91 -2.16
C GLY A 104 -8.74 6.73 -3.54
N SER A 105 -8.75 7.83 -4.30
CA SER A 105 -8.03 7.95 -5.55
C SER A 105 -7.33 9.31 -5.64
N VAL A 106 -6.08 9.31 -6.09
CA VAL A 106 -5.26 10.52 -6.21
C VAL A 106 -4.62 10.57 -7.60
N LYS A 107 -4.80 11.70 -8.29
CA LYS A 107 -4.15 11.95 -9.56
C LYS A 107 -2.66 12.19 -9.37
N ASN A 108 -1.85 11.67 -10.26
CA ASN A 108 -0.38 11.82 -10.25
C ASN A 108 0.32 11.29 -8.99
N ALA A 109 -0.32 10.40 -8.23
CA ALA A 109 0.27 9.87 -6.99
C ALA A 109 1.41 8.87 -7.25
N ILE A 110 1.37 8.13 -8.37
CA ILE A 110 2.36 7.11 -8.73
C ILE A 110 2.92 7.40 -10.12
N ILE A 111 2.04 7.52 -11.12
CA ILE A 111 2.41 7.80 -12.51
C ILE A 111 1.80 9.14 -12.92
N PRO A 112 2.58 10.07 -13.47
CA PRO A 112 2.05 11.32 -14.01
C PRO A 112 0.96 11.05 -15.05
N GLY A 113 -0.17 11.75 -14.94
CA GLY A 113 -1.32 11.62 -15.84
C GLY A 113 -2.35 10.56 -15.43
N LEU A 114 -2.01 9.64 -14.53
CA LEU A 114 -2.92 8.59 -14.06
C LEU A 114 -3.46 8.88 -12.65
N TYR A 115 -4.64 8.32 -12.37
CA TYR A 115 -5.19 8.22 -11.02
C TYR A 115 -4.73 6.91 -10.39
N ALA A 116 -4.20 6.97 -9.20
CA ALA A 116 -3.94 5.80 -8.37
C ALA A 116 -5.11 5.60 -7.41
N TYR A 117 -5.71 4.43 -7.46
CA TYR A 117 -6.76 3.97 -6.56
C TYR A 117 -6.14 3.10 -5.50
N GLU A 118 -6.52 3.32 -4.25
CA GLU A 118 -6.02 2.52 -3.13
C GLU A 118 -7.15 1.90 -2.34
N ALA A 119 -7.01 0.60 -2.12
CA ALA A 119 -7.76 -0.19 -1.17
C ALA A 119 -6.78 -1.01 -0.32
N GLY A 120 -7.23 -1.66 0.72
CA GLY A 120 -6.32 -2.50 1.50
C GLY A 120 -7.00 -3.23 2.64
N GLN A 121 -6.23 -4.18 3.20
CA GLN A 121 -6.61 -4.97 4.35
C GLN A 121 -5.57 -4.77 5.46
N PRO A 122 -5.97 -4.39 6.70
CA PRO A 122 -5.03 -4.12 7.78
C PRO A 122 -4.24 -5.33 8.26
N ALA A 123 -4.80 -6.54 8.11
CA ALA A 123 -4.14 -7.78 8.48
C ALA A 123 -4.23 -8.80 7.34
N VAL A 124 -3.11 -9.33 6.90
CA VAL A 124 -3.01 -10.44 5.94
C VAL A 124 -1.95 -11.42 6.44
N GLY A 125 -0.70 -11.03 6.59
CA GLY A 125 0.33 -11.87 7.17
C GLY A 125 -0.02 -12.31 8.59
N ASP A 126 -0.56 -11.42 9.40
CA ASP A 126 -1.04 -11.74 10.75
C ASP A 126 -2.20 -12.75 10.75
N LEU A 127 -3.07 -12.73 9.72
CA LEU A 127 -4.16 -13.71 9.57
C LEU A 127 -3.62 -15.10 9.26
N PHE A 128 -2.60 -15.21 8.42
CA PHE A 128 -1.94 -16.47 8.14
C PHE A 128 -1.25 -17.01 9.39
N GLU A 129 -0.54 -16.17 10.14
CA GLU A 129 0.09 -16.55 11.39
C GLU A 129 -0.96 -16.97 12.44
N TYR A 130 -2.05 -16.22 12.57
CA TYR A 130 -3.18 -16.58 13.41
C TYR A 130 -3.76 -17.95 13.02
N SER A 131 -4.02 -18.18 11.74
CA SER A 131 -4.57 -19.45 11.23
C SER A 131 -3.64 -20.62 11.52
N LYS A 132 -2.33 -20.44 11.32
CA LYS A 132 -1.31 -21.42 11.70
C LYS A 132 -1.37 -21.77 13.19
N ASN A 133 -1.48 -20.75 14.04
CA ASN A 133 -1.48 -20.94 15.50
C ASN A 133 -2.80 -21.53 16.02
N GLN A 134 -3.88 -21.45 15.24
CA GLN A 134 -5.16 -22.10 15.56
C GLN A 134 -5.29 -23.51 14.95
N ALA A 135 -4.30 -23.96 14.18
CA ALA A 135 -4.35 -25.27 13.55
C ALA A 135 -4.48 -26.39 14.60
N PRO A 136 -5.44 -27.31 14.45
CA PRO A 136 -5.60 -28.43 15.35
C PRO A 136 -4.34 -29.29 15.43
N LYS A 137 -4.10 -29.90 16.60
CA LYS A 137 -2.88 -30.68 16.82
C LYS A 137 -2.66 -31.77 15.75
N HIS A 138 -3.70 -32.46 15.32
CA HIS A 138 -3.59 -33.50 14.30
C HIS A 138 -3.10 -32.95 12.95
N ILE A 139 -3.48 -31.71 12.59
CA ILE A 139 -2.98 -31.03 11.38
C ILE A 139 -1.49 -30.68 11.51
N VAL A 140 -1.09 -30.21 12.69
CA VAL A 140 0.34 -29.92 12.98
C VAL A 140 1.16 -31.20 12.91
N ASP A 141 0.66 -32.31 13.51
CA ASP A 141 1.34 -33.59 13.50
C ASP A 141 1.48 -34.13 12.06
N GLN A 142 0.43 -34.07 11.25
CA GLN A 142 0.46 -34.43 9.82
C GLN A 142 1.44 -33.57 9.01
N ALA A 143 1.45 -32.27 9.20
CA ALA A 143 2.40 -31.38 8.54
C ALA A 143 3.86 -31.80 8.86
N ASN A 144 4.14 -32.12 10.13
CA ASN A 144 5.45 -32.60 10.55
C ASN A 144 5.81 -33.98 9.94
N GLU A 145 4.87 -34.91 9.84
CA GLU A 145 5.06 -36.20 9.17
C GLU A 145 5.41 -36.03 7.69
N HIS A 146 4.78 -35.03 7.01
CA HIS A 146 5.08 -34.67 5.64
C HIS A 146 6.32 -33.76 5.48
N HIS A 147 7.00 -33.43 6.57
CA HIS A 147 8.13 -32.48 6.57
C HIS A 147 7.81 -31.13 5.94
N MET A 148 6.58 -30.65 6.13
CA MET A 148 6.07 -29.39 5.56
C MET A 148 5.83 -28.35 6.66
N PRO A 149 6.04 -27.05 6.38
CA PRO A 149 5.53 -25.98 7.23
C PRO A 149 4.01 -26.08 7.34
N VAL A 150 3.45 -25.81 8.53
CA VAL A 150 2.01 -25.93 8.79
C VAL A 150 1.16 -25.11 7.80
N LEU A 151 1.60 -23.90 7.46
CA LEU A 151 0.87 -23.06 6.46
C LEU A 151 0.83 -23.70 5.08
N ASN A 152 1.93 -24.26 4.61
CA ASN A 152 1.98 -24.95 3.32
C ASN A 152 1.08 -26.19 3.31
N TYR A 153 1.04 -26.92 4.42
CA TYR A 153 0.15 -28.07 4.57
C TYR A 153 -1.33 -27.66 4.58
N LEU A 154 -1.67 -26.55 5.27
CA LEU A 154 -3.02 -25.99 5.24
C LEU A 154 -3.41 -25.53 3.83
N GLU A 155 -2.48 -24.92 3.08
CA GLU A 155 -2.69 -24.50 1.70
C GLU A 155 -2.94 -25.71 0.79
N GLU A 156 -2.16 -26.79 0.95
CA GLU A 156 -2.38 -28.04 0.23
C GLU A 156 -3.78 -28.61 0.50
N LEU A 157 -4.19 -28.69 1.77
CA LEU A 157 -5.53 -29.14 2.12
C LEU A 157 -6.62 -28.24 1.51
N ALA A 158 -6.43 -26.91 1.56
CA ALA A 158 -7.37 -25.94 1.00
C ALA A 158 -7.48 -26.06 -0.53
N SER A 159 -6.40 -26.42 -1.22
CA SER A 159 -6.38 -26.56 -2.68
C SER A 159 -7.30 -27.65 -3.20
N HIS A 160 -7.64 -28.62 -2.35
CA HIS A 160 -8.56 -29.71 -2.67
C HIS A 160 -10.05 -29.36 -2.45
N ILE A 161 -10.33 -28.20 -1.86
CA ILE A 161 -11.68 -27.73 -1.54
C ILE A 161 -12.14 -26.80 -2.65
N ARG A 162 -13.27 -27.10 -3.28
CA ARG A 162 -13.88 -26.21 -4.26
C ARG A 162 -14.57 -25.05 -3.55
N ILE A 163 -14.49 -23.86 -4.12
CA ILE A 163 -15.09 -22.64 -3.54
C ILE A 163 -16.60 -22.82 -3.33
N GLU A 164 -17.28 -23.53 -4.26
CA GLU A 164 -18.72 -23.80 -4.19
C GLU A 164 -19.11 -24.77 -3.06
N GLU A 165 -18.16 -25.49 -2.50
CA GLU A 165 -18.37 -26.44 -1.39
C GLU A 165 -18.19 -25.78 -0.02
N GLN A 166 -17.81 -24.50 0.00
CA GLN A 166 -17.64 -23.75 1.23
C GLN A 166 -18.99 -23.30 1.79
N HIS A 167 -19.25 -23.65 3.05
CA HIS A 167 -20.47 -23.28 3.77
C HIS A 167 -20.23 -22.23 4.86
N VAL A 168 -18.97 -21.83 5.07
CA VAL A 168 -18.60 -20.86 6.10
C VAL A 168 -17.96 -19.67 5.45
N VAL A 169 -18.50 -18.48 5.73
CA VAL A 169 -17.90 -17.20 5.35
C VAL A 169 -17.30 -16.58 6.60
N VAL A 170 -16.03 -16.26 6.55
CA VAL A 170 -15.31 -15.60 7.61
C VAL A 170 -15.06 -14.15 7.22
N LEU A 171 -15.44 -13.22 8.09
CA LEU A 171 -15.00 -11.83 7.98
C LEU A 171 -13.60 -11.73 8.57
N ASP A 172 -12.65 -11.47 7.73
CA ASP A 172 -11.22 -11.40 8.05
C ASP A 172 -10.77 -10.06 8.65
N TRP A 173 -11.70 -9.33 9.24
CA TRP A 173 -11.48 -8.00 9.83
C TRP A 173 -10.96 -8.04 11.27
N LEU A 174 -10.11 -9.00 11.58
CA LEU A 174 -9.58 -9.19 12.94
C LEU A 174 -8.77 -7.98 13.44
N ASN A 175 -8.25 -7.18 12.53
CA ASN A 175 -7.52 -5.95 12.83
C ASN A 175 -8.19 -4.72 12.20
N GLY A 176 -9.51 -4.74 12.06
CA GLY A 176 -10.30 -3.70 11.42
C GLY A 176 -10.42 -3.84 9.91
N ASN A 177 -11.09 -2.89 9.31
CA ASN A 177 -11.31 -2.84 7.86
C ASN A 177 -10.89 -1.48 7.29
N ARG A 178 -9.93 -1.48 6.38
CA ARG A 178 -9.42 -0.25 5.76
C ARG A 178 -10.29 0.23 4.60
N SER A 179 -10.94 -0.66 3.86
CA SER A 179 -11.51 -0.33 2.54
C SER A 179 -13.01 -0.08 2.54
N ILE A 180 -13.82 -0.79 3.34
CA ILE A 180 -15.28 -0.70 3.24
C ILE A 180 -15.87 0.33 4.20
N LEU A 181 -15.42 0.40 5.42
CA LEU A 181 -15.96 1.33 6.43
C LEU A 181 -14.88 2.16 7.11
N SER A 182 -13.62 1.87 6.89
CA SER A 182 -12.46 2.47 7.58
C SER A 182 -12.57 2.40 9.11
N ASN A 183 -13.08 1.30 9.63
CA ASN A 183 -13.34 1.04 11.06
C ASN A 183 -12.24 0.19 11.68
#